data_0a7453a3c4523908fe545171afc915da
#
_entry.id   0a7453a3c4523908fe545171afc915da
#
_cell.length_a   1.000
_cell.length_b   1.000
_cell.length_c   1.000
_cell.angle_alpha   90.00
_cell.angle_beta   90.00
_cell.angle_gamma   90.00
#
_symmetry.space_group_name_H-M   'P 1'
#
loop_
_entity.id
_entity.type
_entity.pdbx_description
1 polymer ?
#
loop_
_entity_poly.entity_id
_entity_poly.type
_entity_poly.pdbx_seq_one_letter_code
_entity_poly.pdbx_strand_id
1 'polypeptide(L)'
;MAYVAVSGGEEAIAASIALLDFYRSKTEKDVELEVIQEKMSLLVDRVMSEAGLYAKEYAALALKQCEGSVEEAVFLLRAYRSTLKRSYDTYVADTKNMRIVRRISAAFKDIQGGQILGATYDYTHRLMHFDLKNEDAAKLHERMEEMVE
;
A
#
# COMPACT_ATOMS: atom_id res chain seq x y z
N MET A 1 7.01 29.61 9.23
CA MET A 1 8.01 30.15 10.16
C MET A 1 7.36 30.37 11.52
N ALA A 2 7.92 29.81 12.57
CA ALA A 2 7.46 30.12 13.93
C ALA A 2 8.03 31.49 14.33
N TYR A 3 7.17 32.43 14.71
CA TYR A 3 7.59 33.78 15.13
C TYR A 3 7.96 33.87 16.62
N VAL A 4 7.86 32.73 17.33
CA VAL A 4 8.13 32.63 18.76
C VAL A 4 9.21 31.57 18.99
N ALA A 5 10.17 31.86 19.87
CA ALA A 5 11.16 30.90 20.29
C ALA A 5 10.48 29.71 20.96
N VAL A 6 10.83 28.49 20.56
CA VAL A 6 10.30 27.25 21.10
C VAL A 6 11.36 26.59 21.97
N SER A 7 10.97 26.12 23.15
CA SER A 7 11.82 25.38 24.08
C SER A 7 11.16 24.09 24.52
N GLY A 8 11.92 23.12 25.04
CA GLY A 8 11.41 21.85 25.54
C GLY A 8 10.98 20.87 24.45
N GLY A 9 11.48 21.00 23.20
CA GLY A 9 11.07 20.18 22.08
C GLY A 9 11.38 18.70 22.23
N GLU A 10 12.49 18.33 22.83
CA GLU A 10 12.89 16.94 23.06
C GLU A 10 11.92 16.25 24.03
N GLU A 11 11.58 16.89 25.13
CA GLU A 11 10.62 16.38 26.11
C GLU A 11 9.20 16.28 25.51
N ALA A 12 8.78 17.27 24.73
CA ALA A 12 7.49 17.25 24.04
C ALA A 12 7.42 16.12 23.00
N ILE A 13 8.49 15.84 22.26
CA ILE A 13 8.56 14.74 21.30
C ILE A 13 8.44 13.40 22.02
N ALA A 14 9.18 13.20 23.11
CA ALA A 14 9.09 11.97 23.93
C ALA A 14 7.67 11.76 24.48
N ALA A 15 7.05 12.80 24.99
CA ALA A 15 5.67 12.76 25.48
C ALA A 15 4.66 12.45 24.35
N SER A 16 4.87 12.96 23.14
CA SER A 16 4.04 12.68 21.99
C SER A 16 4.15 11.22 21.54
N ILE A 17 5.35 10.65 21.54
CA ILE A 17 5.57 9.23 21.24
C ILE A 17 4.85 8.35 22.26
N ALA A 18 5.03 8.64 23.57
CA ALA A 18 4.36 7.92 24.64
C ALA A 18 2.83 7.99 24.55
N LEU A 19 2.28 9.14 24.12
CA LEU A 19 0.85 9.31 23.91
C LEU A 19 0.35 8.44 22.74
N LEU A 20 1.08 8.38 21.63
CA LEU A 20 0.74 7.52 20.48
C LEU A 20 0.77 6.04 20.89
N ASP A 21 1.77 5.62 21.62
CA ASP A 21 1.88 4.24 22.11
C ASP A 21 0.73 3.90 23.06
N PHE A 22 0.33 4.83 23.90
CA PHE A 22 -0.84 4.69 24.77
C PHE A 22 -2.12 4.49 23.93
N TYR A 23 -2.33 5.26 22.87
CA TYR A 23 -3.49 5.09 22.00
C TYR A 23 -3.48 3.76 21.26
N ARG A 24 -2.31 3.31 20.78
CA ARG A 24 -2.16 2.01 20.13
C ARG A 24 -2.44 0.84 21.06
N SER A 25 -2.11 0.97 22.35
CA SER A 25 -2.32 -0.07 23.35
C SER A 25 -3.75 -0.21 23.86
N LYS A 26 -4.67 0.67 23.47
CA LYS A 26 -6.08 0.64 23.92
C LYS A 26 -6.86 -0.59 23.47
N THR A 27 -6.43 -1.22 22.40
CA THR A 27 -7.07 -2.44 21.87
C THR A 27 -6.10 -3.60 21.97
N GLU A 28 -6.58 -4.75 22.45
CA GLU A 28 -5.79 -5.98 22.52
C GLU A 28 -5.47 -6.57 21.12
N LYS A 29 -6.25 -6.18 20.12
CA LYS A 29 -6.07 -6.64 18.74
C LYS A 29 -5.12 -5.71 17.99
N ASP A 30 -4.00 -6.27 17.56
CA ASP A 30 -3.07 -5.59 16.67
C ASP A 30 -3.35 -5.94 15.20
N VAL A 31 -2.94 -5.07 14.30
CA VAL A 31 -2.98 -5.34 12.84
C VAL A 31 -1.64 -5.94 12.44
N GLU A 32 -1.63 -7.20 12.06
CA GLU A 32 -0.43 -7.90 11.61
C GLU A 32 0.04 -7.34 10.26
N LEU A 33 1.36 -7.29 10.05
CA LEU A 33 1.95 -6.76 8.81
C LEU A 33 1.58 -7.61 7.61
N GLU A 34 1.48 -8.91 7.78
CA GLU A 34 1.08 -9.87 6.77
C GLU A 34 -0.33 -9.58 6.25
N VAL A 35 -1.24 -9.24 7.15
CA VAL A 35 -2.62 -8.86 6.79
C VAL A 35 -2.63 -7.60 5.90
N ILE A 36 -1.83 -6.60 6.25
CA ILE A 36 -1.70 -5.39 5.43
C ILE A 36 -1.12 -5.73 4.05
N GLN A 37 -0.07 -6.56 3.99
CA GLN A 37 0.57 -6.95 2.74
C GLN A 37 -0.37 -7.72 1.80
N GLU A 38 -1.17 -8.63 2.34
CA GLU A 38 -2.04 -9.50 1.55
C GLU A 38 -3.38 -8.85 1.20
N LYS A 39 -4.02 -8.21 2.17
CA LYS A 39 -5.37 -7.66 2.00
C LYS A 39 -5.41 -6.22 1.51
N MET A 40 -4.31 -5.48 1.66
CA MET A 40 -4.17 -4.09 1.23
C MET A 40 -3.04 -3.93 0.20
N SER A 41 -2.85 -4.92 -0.67
CA SER A 41 -1.74 -4.96 -1.63
C SER A 41 -1.65 -3.71 -2.51
N LEU A 42 -2.77 -3.18 -3.00
CA LEU A 42 -2.79 -1.96 -3.81
C LEU A 42 -2.28 -0.73 -3.03
N LEU A 43 -2.54 -0.68 -1.73
CA LEU A 43 -2.07 0.39 -0.86
C LEU A 43 -0.55 0.27 -0.63
N VAL A 44 -0.08 -0.94 -0.37
CA VAL A 44 1.34 -1.27 -0.23
C VAL A 44 2.11 -0.92 -1.51
N ASP A 45 1.59 -1.32 -2.67
CA ASP A 45 2.17 -1.03 -3.98
C ASP A 45 2.26 0.48 -4.25
N ARG A 46 1.22 1.23 -3.89
CA ARG A 46 1.21 2.69 -4.01
C ARG A 46 2.30 3.32 -3.15
N VAL A 47 2.40 2.93 -1.88
CA VAL A 47 3.43 3.46 -0.96
C VAL A 47 4.83 3.14 -1.47
N MET A 48 5.09 1.91 -1.92
CA MET A 48 6.38 1.53 -2.50
C MET A 48 6.72 2.35 -3.74
N SER A 49 5.76 2.49 -4.65
CA SER A 49 5.93 3.21 -5.91
C SER A 49 6.25 4.68 -5.68
N GLU A 50 5.46 5.36 -4.85
CA GLU A 50 5.67 6.78 -4.54
C GLU A 50 6.93 7.04 -3.71
N ALA A 51 7.28 6.13 -2.82
CA ALA A 51 8.51 6.22 -2.04
C ALA A 51 9.77 5.86 -2.84
N GLY A 52 9.61 5.11 -3.94
CA GLY A 52 10.72 4.64 -4.77
C GLY A 52 11.58 3.59 -4.07
N LEU A 53 10.97 2.74 -3.25
CA LEU A 53 11.62 1.63 -2.55
C LEU A 53 10.74 0.38 -2.62
N TYR A 54 11.23 -0.67 -3.28
CA TYR A 54 10.55 -1.95 -3.31
C TYR A 54 10.85 -2.74 -2.03
N ALA A 55 10.00 -2.60 -1.04
CA ALA A 55 10.11 -3.27 0.25
C ALA A 55 8.71 -3.41 0.86
N LYS A 56 8.00 -4.51 0.54
CA LYS A 56 6.60 -4.73 0.96
C LYS A 56 6.42 -4.67 2.46
N GLU A 57 7.31 -5.32 3.21
CA GLU A 57 7.27 -5.35 4.67
C GLU A 57 7.41 -3.93 5.26
N TYR A 58 8.36 -3.15 4.76
CA TYR A 58 8.58 -1.78 5.24
C TYR A 58 7.46 -0.83 4.83
N ALA A 59 6.85 -1.02 3.66
CA ALA A 59 5.68 -0.26 3.25
C ALA A 59 4.47 -0.60 4.15
N ALA A 60 4.26 -1.87 4.48
CA ALA A 60 3.22 -2.29 5.42
C ALA A 60 3.48 -1.74 6.84
N LEU A 61 4.73 -1.76 7.29
CA LEU A 61 5.14 -1.19 8.57
C LEU A 61 4.88 0.33 8.61
N ALA A 62 5.23 1.05 7.55
CA ALA A 62 4.97 2.49 7.44
C ALA A 62 3.47 2.78 7.49
N LEU A 63 2.65 2.00 6.76
CA LEU A 63 1.19 2.11 6.79
C LEU A 63 0.63 1.84 8.19
N LYS A 64 1.10 0.81 8.87
CA LYS A 64 0.72 0.51 10.26
C LYS A 64 1.08 1.66 11.20
N GLN A 65 2.29 2.20 11.09
CA GLN A 65 2.77 3.29 11.92
C GLN A 65 1.96 4.57 11.72
N CYS A 66 1.52 4.84 10.49
CA CYS A 66 0.74 6.03 10.11
C CYS A 66 -0.77 5.79 10.13
N GLU A 67 -1.25 4.72 10.75
CA GLU A 67 -2.67 4.39 10.85
C GLU A 67 -3.41 4.37 9.50
N GLY A 68 -2.70 3.98 8.43
CA GLY A 68 -3.22 3.88 7.07
C GLY A 68 -3.13 5.17 6.25
N SER A 69 -2.57 6.26 6.78
CA SER A 69 -2.30 7.48 5.99
C SER A 69 -1.20 7.20 4.97
N VAL A 70 -1.58 7.24 3.69
CA VAL A 70 -0.65 6.97 2.57
C VAL A 70 0.42 8.04 2.46
N GLU A 71 0.05 9.29 2.59
CA GLU A 71 0.93 10.45 2.48
C GLU A 71 2.04 10.40 3.54
N GLU A 72 1.68 10.09 4.77
CA GLU A 72 2.62 9.92 5.87
C GLU A 72 3.49 8.67 5.69
N ALA A 73 2.91 7.56 5.26
CA ALA A 73 3.65 6.32 5.01
C ALA A 73 4.69 6.50 3.89
N VAL A 74 4.34 7.21 2.81
CA VAL A 74 5.27 7.57 1.74
C VAL A 74 6.41 8.45 2.26
N PHE A 75 6.08 9.44 3.10
CA PHE A 75 7.10 10.30 3.73
C PHE A 75 8.07 9.47 4.59
N LEU A 76 7.56 8.60 5.46
CA LEU A 76 8.38 7.74 6.30
C LEU A 76 9.28 6.80 5.47
N LEU A 77 8.73 6.17 4.45
CA LEU A 77 9.48 5.24 3.63
C LEU A 77 10.56 5.96 2.79
N ARG A 78 10.28 7.18 2.32
CA ARG A 78 11.29 8.04 1.68
C ARG A 78 12.41 8.44 2.64
N ALA A 79 12.06 8.83 3.86
CA ALA A 79 13.02 9.17 4.89
C ALA A 79 13.90 7.96 5.22
N TYR A 80 13.32 6.79 5.39
CA TYR A 80 14.05 5.55 5.60
C TYR A 80 14.99 5.22 4.42
N ARG A 81 14.49 5.31 3.19
CA ARG A 81 15.30 5.10 1.98
C ARG A 81 16.54 6.00 1.97
N SER A 82 16.42 7.24 2.40
CA SER A 82 17.55 8.19 2.42
C SER A 82 18.66 7.79 3.40
N THR A 83 18.36 6.93 4.38
CA THR A 83 19.35 6.41 5.33
C THR A 83 20.09 5.17 4.83
N LEU A 84 19.57 4.53 3.77
CA LEU A 84 20.18 3.34 3.21
C LEU A 84 21.42 3.67 2.40
N LYS A 85 22.49 2.90 2.63
CA LYS A 85 23.70 3.02 1.83
C LYS A 85 23.43 2.52 0.41
N ARG A 86 23.78 3.33 -0.59
CA ARG A 86 23.77 2.89 -1.98
C ARG A 86 24.91 1.90 -2.20
N SER A 87 24.59 0.64 -2.46
CA SER A 87 25.59 -0.42 -2.63
C SER A 87 25.92 -0.70 -4.08
N TYR A 88 24.95 -0.53 -4.99
CA TYR A 88 25.07 -0.90 -6.41
C TYR A 88 24.28 0.06 -7.28
N ASP A 89 24.66 0.12 -8.56
CA ASP A 89 23.87 0.70 -9.64
C ASP A 89 23.12 -0.42 -10.37
N THR A 90 21.93 -0.12 -10.87
CA THR A 90 21.16 -1.06 -11.68
C THR A 90 21.71 -1.15 -13.10
N TYR A 91 21.66 -2.33 -13.71
CA TYR A 91 21.87 -2.45 -15.15
C TYR A 91 20.76 -1.77 -15.92
N VAL A 92 21.06 -1.39 -17.16
CA VAL A 92 20.01 -0.96 -18.10
C VAL A 92 19.09 -2.12 -18.37
N ALA A 93 17.82 -1.98 -18.00
CA ALA A 93 16.82 -3.01 -18.23
C ALA A 93 16.21 -2.85 -19.63
N ASP A 94 16.11 -3.97 -20.38
CA ASP A 94 15.34 -3.98 -21.62
C ASP A 94 13.85 -4.20 -21.31
N THR A 95 13.09 -3.13 -21.41
CA THR A 95 11.65 -3.12 -21.12
C THR A 95 10.82 -3.97 -22.11
N LYS A 96 11.38 -4.42 -23.22
CA LYS A 96 10.70 -5.35 -24.14
C LYS A 96 10.42 -6.70 -23.48
N ASN A 97 11.24 -7.09 -22.52
CA ASN A 97 11.09 -8.34 -21.77
C ASN A 97 10.18 -8.21 -20.54
N MET A 98 9.58 -7.05 -20.31
CA MET A 98 8.66 -6.82 -19.19
C MET A 98 7.35 -7.58 -19.38
N ARG A 99 6.89 -8.28 -18.34
CA ARG A 99 5.52 -8.81 -18.31
C ARG A 99 4.53 -7.66 -18.19
N ILE A 100 3.68 -7.49 -19.20
CA ILE A 100 2.62 -6.50 -19.18
C ILE A 100 1.44 -7.10 -18.41
N VAL A 101 1.10 -6.52 -17.28
CA VAL A 101 -0.08 -6.88 -16.49
C VAL A 101 -1.27 -6.03 -16.89
N ARG A 102 -1.04 -4.73 -17.18
CA ARG A 102 -2.07 -3.76 -17.51
C ARG A 102 -1.53 -2.74 -18.49
N ARG A 103 -2.38 -2.28 -19.41
CA ARG A 103 -2.10 -1.14 -20.30
C ARG A 103 -2.88 0.08 -19.83
N ILE A 104 -2.24 1.25 -19.85
CA ILE A 104 -2.84 2.52 -19.43
C ILE A 104 -3.56 3.19 -20.59
N SER A 105 -3.09 2.96 -21.83
CA SER A 105 -3.69 3.54 -23.05
C SER A 105 -3.92 2.48 -24.12
N ALA A 106 -4.90 2.73 -24.99
CA ALA A 106 -5.18 1.87 -26.13
C ALA A 106 -3.98 1.81 -27.10
N ALA A 107 -3.63 0.60 -27.54
CA ALA A 107 -2.58 0.40 -28.53
C ALA A 107 -3.07 0.73 -29.96
N PHE A 108 -4.38 0.65 -30.20
CA PHE A 108 -5.02 0.87 -31.49
C PHE A 108 -6.19 1.84 -31.34
N LYS A 109 -6.39 2.71 -32.33
CA LYS A 109 -7.50 3.66 -32.34
C LYS A 109 -8.84 2.96 -32.55
N ASP A 110 -8.88 2.04 -33.51
CA ASP A 110 -10.04 1.26 -33.87
C ASP A 110 -9.68 -0.23 -33.95
N ILE A 111 -10.54 -1.08 -33.40
CA ILE A 111 -10.39 -2.54 -33.46
C ILE A 111 -11.65 -3.10 -34.12
N GLN A 112 -11.46 -3.84 -35.23
CA GLN A 112 -12.57 -4.48 -35.92
C GLN A 112 -13.26 -5.51 -35.00
N GLY A 113 -14.58 -5.40 -34.86
CA GLY A 113 -15.36 -6.25 -33.97
C GLY A 113 -15.43 -5.77 -32.52
N GLY A 114 -14.77 -4.64 -32.21
CA GLY A 114 -14.75 -4.06 -30.84
C GLY A 114 -13.70 -4.66 -29.91
N GLN A 115 -13.61 -4.09 -28.74
CA GLN A 115 -12.67 -4.52 -27.69
C GLN A 115 -13.32 -5.56 -26.78
N ILE A 116 -12.64 -6.69 -26.58
CA ILE A 116 -13.07 -7.71 -25.63
C ILE A 116 -12.52 -7.34 -24.24
N LEU A 117 -13.42 -7.24 -23.25
CA LEU A 117 -13.06 -6.92 -21.88
C LEU A 117 -12.71 -8.21 -21.12
N GLY A 118 -11.60 -8.18 -20.40
CA GLY A 118 -11.17 -9.26 -19.50
C GLY A 118 -11.35 -8.88 -18.03
N ALA A 119 -11.09 -9.81 -17.13
CA ALA A 119 -11.11 -9.58 -15.69
C ALA A 119 -9.96 -8.65 -15.28
N THR A 120 -10.29 -7.52 -14.67
CA THR A 120 -9.32 -6.52 -14.18
C THR A 120 -9.93 -5.69 -13.07
N TYR A 121 -9.09 -5.14 -12.20
CA TYR A 121 -9.52 -4.19 -11.16
C TYR A 121 -10.14 -2.91 -11.73
N ASP A 122 -9.94 -2.60 -13.01
CA ASP A 122 -10.51 -1.42 -13.68
C ASP A 122 -12.04 -1.50 -13.77
N TYR A 123 -12.62 -2.71 -13.70
CA TYR A 123 -14.05 -2.95 -13.80
C TYR A 123 -14.70 -3.29 -12.45
N THR A 124 -14.05 -2.98 -11.36
CA THR A 124 -14.63 -3.18 -10.03
C THR A 124 -15.81 -2.25 -9.80
N HIS A 125 -16.81 -2.75 -9.08
CA HIS A 125 -17.97 -1.96 -8.71
C HIS A 125 -17.58 -0.79 -7.82
N ARG A 126 -18.24 0.34 -8.02
CA ARG A 126 -18.04 1.57 -7.23
C ARG A 126 -19.13 1.78 -6.17
N LEU A 127 -19.90 0.75 -5.90
CA LEU A 127 -20.88 0.73 -4.83
C LEU A 127 -20.28 0.06 -3.59
N MET A 128 -20.74 0.50 -2.42
CA MET A 128 -20.31 -0.13 -1.16
C MET A 128 -20.82 -1.55 -1.07
N HIS A 129 -19.95 -2.46 -0.70
CA HIS A 129 -20.21 -3.87 -0.52
C HIS A 129 -20.44 -4.16 0.96
N PHE A 130 -21.68 -4.10 1.40
CA PHE A 130 -22.04 -4.23 2.82
C PHE A 130 -21.79 -5.64 3.39
N ASP A 131 -21.78 -6.66 2.54
CA ASP A 131 -21.51 -8.05 2.92
C ASP A 131 -20.11 -8.26 3.49
N LEU A 132 -19.14 -7.39 3.11
CA LEU A 132 -17.78 -7.42 3.64
C LEU A 132 -17.71 -7.25 5.17
N LYS A 133 -18.77 -6.73 5.81
CA LYS A 133 -18.82 -6.62 7.28
C LYS A 133 -18.79 -7.98 7.97
N ASN A 134 -19.32 -9.02 7.32
CA ASN A 134 -19.48 -10.37 7.85
C ASN A 134 -18.79 -11.39 6.94
N GLU A 135 -17.80 -10.97 6.17
CA GLU A 135 -17.09 -11.85 5.25
C GLU A 135 -16.35 -12.94 6.02
N ASP A 136 -16.63 -14.17 5.64
CA ASP A 136 -15.90 -15.35 6.07
C ASP A 136 -14.96 -15.75 4.95
N ALA A 137 -13.67 -15.55 5.16
CA ALA A 137 -12.62 -15.80 4.15
C ALA A 137 -12.62 -17.27 3.69
N ALA A 138 -12.95 -18.24 4.56
CA ALA A 138 -13.01 -19.64 4.22
C ALA A 138 -14.16 -19.93 3.25
N LYS A 139 -15.35 -19.40 3.52
CA LYS A 139 -16.50 -19.53 2.62
C LYS A 139 -16.32 -18.84 1.28
N LEU A 140 -15.61 -17.69 1.28
CA LEU A 140 -15.29 -17.02 0.05
C LEU A 140 -14.35 -17.86 -0.81
N HIS A 141 -13.33 -18.44 -0.20
CA HIS A 141 -12.36 -19.30 -0.88
C HIS A 141 -13.03 -20.55 -1.49
N GLU A 142 -13.85 -21.27 -0.72
CA GLU A 142 -14.63 -22.42 -1.18
C GLU A 142 -15.50 -22.08 -2.40
N ARG A 143 -16.23 -20.94 -2.34
CA ARG A 143 -17.06 -20.48 -3.46
C ARG A 143 -16.24 -20.13 -4.69
N MET A 144 -15.01 -19.60 -4.52
CA MET A 144 -14.14 -19.27 -5.64
C MET A 144 -13.54 -20.50 -6.28
N GLU A 145 -13.22 -21.54 -5.52
CA GLU A 145 -12.77 -22.84 -6.04
C GLU A 145 -13.86 -23.49 -6.90
N GLU A 146 -15.11 -23.49 -6.45
CA GLU A 146 -16.26 -23.99 -7.23
C GLU A 146 -16.49 -23.24 -8.57
N MET A 147 -16.06 -21.97 -8.66
CA MET A 147 -16.22 -21.19 -9.90
C MET A 147 -15.09 -21.42 -10.92
N VAL A 148 -13.98 -22.00 -10.51
CA VAL A 148 -12.81 -22.22 -11.36
C VAL A 148 -12.79 -23.63 -11.97
N GLU A 149 -13.58 -24.59 -11.42
CA GLU A 149 -13.85 -25.90 -12.03
C GLU A 149 -14.88 -25.79 -13.17
#